data_58a42c44d77c86f107bb97271c4c1f5b
#
_entry.id   58a42c44d77c86f107bb97271c4c1f5b
#
_cell.length_a   1.000
_cell.length_b   1.000
_cell.length_c   1.000
_cell.angle_alpha   90.00
_cell.angle_beta   90.00
_cell.angle_gamma   90.00
#
_symmetry.space_group_name_H-M   'P 1'
#
loop_
_entity.id
_entity.type
_entity.pdbx_description
1 polymer ?
#
loop_
_entity_poly.entity_id
_entity_poly.type
_entity_poly.pdbx_seq_one_letter_code
_entity_poly.pdbx_strand_id
1 'polypeptide(L)' 'MRGTVKWFNDQKGYGFISREGGEDLFVHFNEIRAEGFKTLAEGQAVEFEETQGQKGPQATNVRPV' A
#
# COMPACT_ATOMS: atom_id res chain seq x y z
N MET A 1 8.27 4.64 6.25
CA MET A 1 7.41 3.86 7.17
C MET A 1 7.24 2.46 6.63
N ARG A 2 7.08 1.50 7.50
CA ARG A 2 6.90 0.10 7.11
C ARG A 2 5.54 -0.40 7.52
N GLY A 3 5.00 -1.31 6.71
CA GLY A 3 3.74 -1.95 6.99
C GLY A 3 3.65 -3.28 6.28
N THR A 4 2.46 -3.87 6.37
CA THR A 4 2.19 -5.17 5.79
C THR A 4 0.93 -5.05 4.93
N VAL A 5 0.97 -5.61 3.74
CA VAL A 5 -0.20 -5.58 2.86
C VAL A 5 -1.30 -6.42 3.48
N LYS A 6 -2.43 -5.79 3.76
CA LYS A 6 -3.59 -6.47 4.30
C LYS A 6 -4.30 -7.24 3.20
N TRP A 7 -4.55 -6.59 2.08
CA TRP A 7 -5.04 -7.21 0.86
C TRP A 7 -4.86 -6.23 -0.29
N PHE A 8 -4.86 -6.78 -1.50
CA PHE A 8 -4.75 -5.96 -2.70
C PHE A 8 -5.53 -6.64 -3.82
N ASN A 9 -6.30 -5.86 -4.56
CA ASN A 9 -7.10 -6.37 -5.67
C ASN A 9 -6.49 -5.89 -6.99
N ASP A 10 -5.88 -6.82 -7.73
CA ASP A 10 -5.19 -6.49 -8.96
C ASP A 10 -6.11 -5.93 -10.04
N GLN A 11 -7.33 -6.43 -10.08
CA GLN A 11 -8.26 -6.02 -11.11
C GLN A 11 -8.77 -4.60 -10.87
N LYS A 12 -9.01 -4.27 -9.62
CA LYS A 12 -9.46 -2.94 -9.26
C LYS A 12 -8.32 -1.96 -9.07
N GLY A 13 -7.12 -2.46 -8.83
CA GLY A 13 -5.94 -1.64 -8.74
C GLY A 13 -5.78 -0.92 -7.40
N TYR A 14 -6.31 -1.47 -6.32
CA TYR A 14 -6.13 -0.85 -5.00
C TYR A 14 -6.21 -1.89 -3.89
N GLY A 15 -5.79 -1.47 -2.71
CA GLY A 15 -5.83 -2.32 -1.55
C GLY A 15 -5.54 -1.52 -0.30
N PHE A 16 -5.17 -2.23 0.76
CA PHE A 16 -4.89 -1.62 2.06
C PHE A 16 -3.62 -2.19 2.66
N ILE A 17 -2.91 -1.32 3.35
CA ILE A 17 -1.70 -1.67 4.08
C ILE A 17 -1.99 -1.44 5.56
N SER A 18 -1.71 -2.45 6.37
CA SER A 18 -1.82 -2.31 7.81
C SER A 18 -0.47 -1.86 8.36
N ARG A 19 -0.50 -1.09 9.42
CA ARG A 19 0.71 -0.62 10.09
C ARG A 19 0.50 -0.69 11.59
N GLU A 20 1.61 -0.73 12.30
CA GLU A 20 1.58 -0.79 13.75
C GLU A 20 1.22 0.58 14.31
N GLY A 21 0.28 0.58 15.23
CA GLY A 21 -0.06 1.79 15.96
C GLY A 21 -0.89 2.81 15.22
N GLY A 22 -1.51 2.43 14.09
CA GLY A 22 -2.31 3.37 13.33
C GLY A 22 -3.38 2.70 12.49
N GLU A 23 -4.12 3.51 11.77
CA GLU A 23 -5.17 3.02 10.88
C GLU A 23 -4.57 2.39 9.64
N ASP A 24 -5.35 1.53 8.98
CA ASP A 24 -4.97 1.00 7.68
C ASP A 24 -4.86 2.14 6.68
N LEU A 25 -3.94 1.97 5.72
CA LEU A 25 -3.74 2.97 4.69
C LEU A 25 -4.22 2.44 3.36
N PHE A 26 -4.97 3.27 2.65
CA PHE A 26 -5.36 2.97 1.27
C PHE A 26 -4.14 3.06 0.37
N VAL A 27 -4.01 2.11 -0.57
CA VAL A 27 -2.92 2.14 -1.55
C VAL A 27 -3.50 1.89 -2.94
N HIS A 28 -3.12 2.73 -3.89
CA HIS A 28 -3.53 2.59 -5.29
C HIS A 28 -2.32 2.12 -6.10
N PHE A 29 -2.57 1.37 -7.16
CA PHE A 29 -1.48 0.80 -7.95
C PHE A 29 -0.53 1.86 -8.50
N ASN A 30 -1.01 3.09 -8.71
CA ASN A 30 -0.17 4.20 -9.16
C ASN A 30 0.94 4.52 -8.18
N GLU A 31 0.77 4.15 -6.91
CA GLU A 31 1.74 4.47 -5.87
C GLU A 31 2.74 3.36 -5.62
N ILE A 32 2.62 2.26 -6.33
CA ILE A 32 3.55 1.15 -6.19
C ILE A 32 4.78 1.40 -7.05
N ARG A 33 5.95 1.40 -6.42
CA ARG A 33 7.23 1.62 -7.08
C ARG A 33 7.98 0.30 -7.17
N ALA A 34 7.61 -0.50 -8.16
CA ALA A 34 8.24 -1.78 -8.41
C ALA A 34 8.34 -1.99 -9.91
N GLU A 35 9.36 -2.73 -10.33
CA GLU A 35 9.50 -3.10 -11.73
C GLU A 35 8.51 -4.21 -12.06
N GLY A 36 7.97 -4.17 -13.27
CA GLY A 36 7.02 -5.18 -13.71
C GLY A 36 5.62 -4.89 -13.21
N PHE A 37 4.99 -5.91 -12.66
CA PHE A 37 3.60 -5.78 -12.20
C PHE A 37 3.51 -4.87 -10.99
N LYS A 38 2.59 -3.93 -11.06
CA LYS A 38 2.30 -3.04 -9.95
C LYS A 38 1.23 -3.68 -9.08
N THR A 39 1.62 -4.73 -8.38
CA THR A 39 0.71 -5.48 -7.54
C THR A 39 1.39 -5.80 -6.21
N LEU A 40 0.59 -6.12 -5.23
CA LEU A 40 1.08 -6.46 -3.89
C LEU A 40 0.41 -7.76 -3.46
N ALA A 41 1.17 -8.58 -2.73
CA ALA A 41 0.66 -9.83 -2.19
C ALA A 41 0.24 -9.64 -0.74
N GLU A 42 -0.81 -10.34 -0.34
CA GLU A 42 -1.27 -10.33 1.03
C GLU A 42 -0.15 -10.79 1.96
N GLY A 43 0.09 -10.03 3.03
CA GLY A 43 1.14 -10.35 3.98
C GLY A 43 2.52 -9.83 3.60
N GLN A 44 2.65 -9.21 2.44
CA GLN A 44 3.94 -8.71 1.98
C GLN A 44 4.37 -7.49 2.79
N ALA A 45 5.64 -7.46 3.18
CA ALA A 45 6.19 -6.30 3.86
C ALA A 45 6.55 -5.22 2.85
N VAL A 46 6.17 -3.98 3.15
CA VAL A 46 6.41 -2.86 2.25
C VAL A 46 6.89 -1.65 3.04
N GLU A 47 7.57 -0.77 2.33
CA GLU A 47 7.93 0.54 2.84
C GLU A 47 7.15 1.59 2.05
N PHE A 48 6.72 2.65 2.72
CA PHE A 48 5.86 3.63 2.10
C PHE A 48 5.93 4.96 2.85
N GLU A 49 5.30 5.98 2.27
CA GLU A 49 5.10 7.26 2.92
C GLU A 49 3.61 7.48 3.09
N GLU A 50 3.24 8.16 4.15
CA GLU A 50 1.83 8.44 4.44
C GLU A 50 1.45 9.82 3.97
N THR A 51 0.27 9.92 3.37
CA THR A 51 -0.33 11.19 3.02
C THR A 51 -1.82 11.13 3.30
N GLN A 52 -2.48 12.27 3.32
CA GLN A 52 -3.92 12.32 3.48
C GLN A 52 -4.57 12.35 2.12
N GLY A 53 -5.41 11.35 1.85
CA GLY A 53 -6.18 11.30 0.62
C GLY A 53 -7.65 11.53 0.89
N GLN A 54 -8.46 11.42 -0.14
CA GLN A 54 -9.90 11.61 -0.02
C GLN A 54 -10.55 10.54 0.84
N LYS A 55 -9.94 9.36 0.89
CA LYS A 55 -10.47 8.22 1.64
C LYS A 55 -9.80 8.06 3.00
N GLY A 56 -9.07 9.08 3.46
CA GLY A 56 -8.35 9.03 4.71
C GLY A 56 -6.87 8.81 4.50
N PRO A 57 -6.16 8.18 5.46
CA PRO A 57 -4.73 7.95 5.31
C PRO A 57 -4.43 7.10 4.08
N GLN A 58 -3.44 7.51 3.32
CA GLN A 58 -3.09 6.87 2.05
C GLN A 58 -1.59 6.65 1.99
N ALA A 59 -1.20 5.47 1.47
CA ALA A 59 0.20 5.14 1.28
C ALA A 59 0.65 5.61 -0.10
N THR A 60 1.82 6.23 -0.14
CA THR A 60 2.42 6.68 -1.39
C THR A 60 3.84 6.14 -1.49
N ASN A 61 4.36 6.10 -2.70
CA ASN A 61 5.74 5.67 -2.94
C ASN A 61 6.01 4.30 -2.30
N VAL A 62 5.08 3.37 -2.53
CA VAL A 62 5.12 2.05 -1.90
C VAL A 62 6.10 1.14 -2.62
N ARG A 63 6.95 0.47 -1.88
CA ARG A 63 7.94 -0.43 -2.47
C ARG A 63 8.16 -1.64 -1.57
N PRO A 64 8.47 -2.79 -2.16
CA PRO A 64 8.75 -3.99 -1.36
C PRO A 64 9.99 -3.77 -0.49
N VAL A 65 9.96 -4.41 0.67
CA VAL A 65 11.12 -4.39 1.56
C VAL A 65 12.04 -5.55 1.25
#